data_6c5c7e4b55a33d12afc3adae9be3f7d5
#
_entry.id   6c5c7e4b55a33d12afc3adae9be3f7d5
#
_cell.length_a   1.000
_cell.length_b   1.000
_cell.length_c   1.000
_cell.angle_alpha   90.00
_cell.angle_beta   90.00
_cell.angle_gamma   90.00
#
_symmetry.space_group_name_H-M   'P 1'
#
loop_
_entity.id
_entity.type
_entity.pdbx_description
1 polymer ?
#
loop_
_entity_poly.entity_id
_entity_poly.type
_entity_poly.pdbx_seq_one_letter_code
_entity_poly.pdbx_strand_id
1 'polypeptide(L)'
;MVACTAKPDNAASPGLGESFRLRAGQTTLIAGETLTIEFEAVGADSRCAKGEACLWAGDAVIRIRLQPAEAPGARLELHTASRQQRDTYFQGYRIQVLKLEPAPVSGRAISPTDYVATFVIVRGGAAGMETR
;
A
#
# COMPACT_ATOMS: atom_id res chain seq x y z
N MET A 1 -14.89 8.32 27.79
CA MET A 1 -14.88 7.85 27.36
C MET A 1 -14.55 7.56 26.68
N VAL A 2 -14.55 7.44 26.55
CA VAL A 2 -14.31 6.88 25.90
C VAL A 2 -13.93 6.60 25.15
N ALA A 3 -14.03 6.64 24.89
CA ALA A 3 -13.75 6.18 24.18
C ALA A 3 -13.09 5.90 23.73
N CYS A 4 -12.88 5.87 23.71
CA CYS A 4 -12.20 5.55 23.19
C CYS A 4 -11.91 4.70 22.92
N THR A 5 -12.20 4.47 23.15
CA THR A 5 -12.05 3.46 22.95
C THR A 5 -11.71 3.10 21.96
N ALA A 6 -11.65 3.35 21.83
CA ALA A 6 -11.35 3.22 20.80
C ALA A 6 -11.03 2.28 20.04
N LYS A 7 -10.94 2.08 19.17
CA LYS A 7 -10.59 1.19 18.45
C LYS A 7 -9.25 1.02 18.35
N PRO A 8 -8.78 -0.01 18.66
CA PRO A 8 -7.42 -0.24 18.83
C PRO A 8 -6.60 -0.04 17.63
N ASP A 9 -6.94 -0.68 16.63
CA ASP A 9 -6.06 -0.68 15.52
C ASP A 9 -6.03 0.62 14.86
N ASN A 10 -7.13 1.29 14.83
CA ASN A 10 -7.07 2.50 14.13
C ASN A 10 -6.80 3.62 15.03
N ALA A 11 -6.69 3.34 16.26
CA ALA A 11 -6.33 4.39 17.14
C ALA A 11 -4.99 4.97 16.79
N ALA A 12 -4.14 4.16 16.23
CA ALA A 12 -2.81 4.64 15.92
C ALA A 12 -2.66 4.84 14.43
N SER A 13 -2.95 6.03 13.98
CA SER A 13 -2.65 6.36 12.60
C SER A 13 -1.15 6.34 12.40
N PRO A 14 -0.67 5.73 11.34
CA PRO A 14 0.75 5.71 11.09
C PRO A 14 1.26 7.09 10.70
N GLY A 15 2.47 7.40 11.11
CA GLY A 15 3.11 8.63 10.69
C GLY A 15 4.01 8.39 9.50
N LEU A 16 4.60 9.48 9.02
CA LEU A 16 5.55 9.38 7.93
C LEU A 16 6.75 8.54 8.37
N GLY A 17 7.22 7.70 7.49
CA GLY A 17 8.35 6.84 7.77
C GLY A 17 8.03 5.57 8.53
N GLU A 18 6.79 5.43 8.99
CA GLU A 18 6.37 4.22 9.69
C GLU A 18 5.68 3.27 8.74
N SER A 19 6.02 2.00 8.81
CA SER A 19 5.30 1.03 8.00
C SER A 19 3.95 0.73 8.64
N PHE A 20 2.96 0.46 7.80
CA PHE A 20 1.62 0.16 8.27
C PHE A 20 0.98 -0.84 7.32
N ARG A 21 0.01 -1.56 7.82
CA ARG A 21 -0.66 -2.61 7.06
C ARG A 21 -2.10 -2.21 6.82
N LEU A 22 -2.56 -2.43 5.61
CA LEU A 22 -3.95 -2.23 5.24
C LEU A 22 -4.48 -3.49 4.59
N ARG A 23 -5.65 -3.89 5.00
CA ARG A 23 -6.37 -4.93 4.29
C ARG A 23 -7.05 -4.31 3.07
N ALA A 24 -7.26 -5.09 2.04
CA ALA A 24 -7.98 -4.60 0.87
C ALA A 24 -9.32 -4.01 1.29
N GLY A 25 -9.57 -2.80 0.89
CA GLY A 25 -10.75 -2.04 1.27
C GLY A 25 -10.59 -1.12 2.46
N GLN A 26 -9.45 -1.18 3.15
CA GLN A 26 -9.22 -0.34 4.31
C GLN A 26 -8.59 0.99 3.94
N THR A 27 -8.90 1.99 4.74
CA THR A 27 -8.36 3.34 4.59
C THR A 27 -7.75 3.78 5.91
N THR A 28 -6.69 4.55 5.86
CA THR A 28 -6.14 5.16 7.07
C THR A 28 -5.71 6.59 6.79
N LEU A 29 -5.71 7.40 7.84
CA LEU A 29 -5.18 8.76 7.79
C LEU A 29 -3.73 8.72 8.23
N ILE A 30 -2.88 9.47 7.55
CA ILE A 30 -1.48 9.55 7.92
C ILE A 30 -1.32 10.60 9.00
N ALA A 31 -0.80 10.20 10.14
CA ALA A 31 -0.71 11.09 11.30
C ALA A 31 0.17 12.29 10.99
N GLY A 32 -0.31 13.45 11.36
CA GLY A 32 0.42 14.69 11.11
C GLY A 32 0.24 15.24 9.71
N GLU A 33 -0.47 14.53 8.86
CA GLU A 33 -0.70 14.96 7.49
C GLU A 33 -2.19 15.03 7.22
N THR A 34 -2.55 15.71 6.15
CA THR A 34 -3.95 15.74 5.74
C THR A 34 -4.13 14.83 4.54
N LEU A 35 -3.65 13.62 4.67
CA LEU A 35 -3.64 12.65 3.58
C LEU A 35 -4.19 11.32 4.07
N THR A 36 -5.15 10.78 3.34
CA THR A 36 -5.60 9.41 3.59
C THR A 36 -5.15 8.52 2.45
N ILE A 37 -4.92 7.26 2.78
CA ILE A 37 -4.59 6.24 1.79
C ILE A 37 -5.56 5.09 1.95
N GLU A 38 -6.06 4.61 0.83
CA GLU A 38 -6.93 3.44 0.78
C GLU A 38 -6.25 2.37 -0.06
N PHE A 39 -6.22 1.14 0.46
CA PHE A 39 -5.82 -0.01 -0.34
C PHE A 39 -7.08 -0.50 -1.02
N GLU A 40 -7.26 -0.17 -2.30
CA GLU A 40 -8.52 -0.49 -2.97
C GLU A 40 -8.63 -1.97 -3.27
N ALA A 41 -7.63 -2.53 -3.92
CA ALA A 41 -7.72 -3.92 -4.36
C ALA A 41 -6.40 -4.35 -4.97
N VAL A 42 -6.27 -5.66 -5.16
CA VAL A 42 -5.21 -6.21 -6.01
C VAL A 42 -5.84 -6.41 -7.38
N GLY A 43 -5.29 -5.74 -8.38
CA GLY A 43 -5.84 -5.79 -9.72
C GLY A 43 -5.46 -7.06 -10.46
N ALA A 44 -4.26 -7.55 -10.24
CA ALA A 44 -3.78 -8.78 -10.85
C ALA A 44 -2.71 -9.34 -9.95
N ASP A 45 -2.60 -10.65 -9.89
CA ASP A 45 -1.62 -11.30 -9.03
C ASP A 45 -1.09 -12.51 -9.77
N SER A 46 0.11 -12.35 -10.33
CA SER A 46 0.78 -13.42 -11.05
C SER A 46 2.06 -13.84 -10.34
N ARG A 47 2.16 -13.57 -9.04
CA ARG A 47 3.34 -13.98 -8.26
C ARG A 47 3.49 -15.49 -8.33
N CYS A 48 4.75 -15.94 -8.28
CA CYS A 48 5.01 -17.36 -8.27
C CYS A 48 4.49 -18.00 -6.99
N ALA A 49 3.63 -18.97 -7.11
CA ALA A 49 3.05 -19.63 -5.96
C ALA A 49 4.04 -20.61 -5.34
N LYS A 50 3.97 -20.75 -4.04
CA LYS A 50 4.77 -21.77 -3.36
C LYS A 50 4.39 -23.13 -3.89
N GLY A 51 5.39 -23.92 -4.13
CA GLY A 51 5.20 -25.25 -4.68
C GLY A 51 5.26 -25.31 -6.18
N GLU A 52 5.51 -24.19 -6.84
CA GLU A 52 5.64 -24.13 -8.29
C GLU A 52 7.02 -23.64 -8.67
N ALA A 53 7.53 -24.21 -9.76
CA ALA A 53 8.78 -23.75 -10.32
C ALA A 53 8.45 -22.75 -11.41
N CYS A 54 8.81 -21.50 -11.18
CA CYS A 54 8.49 -20.43 -12.09
C CYS A 54 9.75 -19.94 -12.78
N LEU A 55 9.60 -19.52 -14.03
CA LEU A 55 10.74 -18.93 -14.73
C LEU A 55 11.07 -17.56 -14.19
N TRP A 56 10.06 -16.82 -13.71
CA TRP A 56 10.30 -15.57 -13.05
C TRP A 56 9.27 -15.38 -11.95
N ALA A 57 9.55 -14.36 -11.11
CA ALA A 57 8.81 -14.23 -9.86
C ALA A 57 7.36 -13.79 -10.05
N GLY A 58 7.04 -13.23 -11.20
CA GLY A 58 5.70 -12.70 -11.39
C GLY A 58 5.52 -11.35 -10.70
N ASP A 59 4.29 -10.90 -10.64
CA ASP A 59 3.99 -9.56 -10.16
C ASP A 59 2.59 -9.54 -9.57
N ALA A 60 2.36 -8.60 -8.66
CA ALA A 60 1.02 -8.27 -8.21
C ALA A 60 0.84 -6.77 -8.36
N VAL A 61 -0.33 -6.37 -8.83
CA VAL A 61 -0.68 -4.97 -9.04
C VAL A 61 -1.55 -4.54 -7.88
N ILE A 62 -1.08 -3.58 -7.11
CA ILE A 62 -1.77 -3.07 -5.93
C ILE A 62 -2.35 -1.71 -6.29
N ARG A 63 -3.67 -1.59 -6.18
CA ARG A 63 -4.33 -0.33 -6.45
C ARG A 63 -4.59 0.40 -5.16
N ILE A 64 -4.16 1.66 -5.14
CA ILE A 64 -4.35 2.51 -3.98
C ILE A 64 -5.03 3.80 -4.41
N ARG A 65 -5.66 4.44 -3.45
CA ARG A 65 -6.24 5.74 -3.66
C ARG A 65 -5.71 6.68 -2.58
N LEU A 66 -5.24 7.82 -3.01
CA LEU A 66 -4.74 8.85 -2.11
C LEU A 66 -5.68 10.03 -2.16
N GLN A 67 -6.03 10.54 -0.98
CA GLN A 67 -6.98 11.63 -0.88
C GLN A 67 -6.46 12.68 0.08
N PRO A 68 -5.97 13.80 -0.44
CA PRO A 68 -5.64 14.94 0.42
C PRO A 68 -6.93 15.60 0.88
N ALA A 69 -6.85 16.34 1.98
CA ALA A 69 -8.04 16.99 2.52
C ALA A 69 -8.55 18.10 1.62
N GLU A 70 -7.64 18.80 0.96
CA GLU A 70 -8.04 19.99 0.22
C GLU A 70 -7.58 20.00 -1.23
N ALA A 71 -7.44 18.83 -1.81
CA ALA A 71 -7.01 18.72 -3.19
C ALA A 71 -7.62 17.47 -3.79
N PRO A 72 -7.67 17.37 -5.11
CA PRO A 72 -8.18 16.15 -5.71
C PRO A 72 -7.32 14.94 -5.36
N GLY A 73 -7.97 13.83 -5.22
CA GLY A 73 -7.27 12.58 -4.97
C GLY A 73 -6.82 11.94 -6.27
N ALA A 74 -6.14 10.82 -6.13
CA ALA A 74 -5.66 10.06 -7.28
C ALA A 74 -5.69 8.58 -6.98
N ARG A 75 -5.92 7.78 -8.01
CA ARG A 75 -5.74 6.35 -7.95
C ARG A 75 -4.42 6.02 -8.61
N LEU A 76 -3.65 5.20 -7.94
CA LEU A 76 -2.31 4.87 -8.38
C LEU A 76 -2.12 3.37 -8.26
N GLU A 77 -1.13 2.86 -8.97
CA GLU A 77 -0.80 1.45 -8.93
C GLU A 77 0.64 1.26 -8.49
N LEU A 78 0.85 0.23 -7.68
CA LEU A 78 2.17 -0.21 -7.28
C LEU A 78 2.33 -1.66 -7.69
N HIS A 79 3.56 -2.06 -7.95
CA HIS A 79 3.86 -3.41 -8.38
C HIS A 79 4.86 -4.05 -7.44
N THR A 80 4.68 -5.33 -7.16
CA THR A 80 5.56 -5.98 -6.20
C THR A 80 6.85 -6.48 -6.81
N ALA A 81 6.86 -6.74 -8.12
CA ALA A 81 8.02 -7.37 -8.74
C ALA A 81 9.11 -6.38 -9.13
N SER A 82 8.73 -5.19 -9.52
CA SER A 82 9.70 -4.23 -10.02
C SER A 82 10.08 -3.26 -8.93
N ARG A 83 11.37 -3.14 -8.68
CA ARG A 83 11.82 -2.17 -7.69
C ARG A 83 11.38 -0.78 -8.03
N GLN A 84 11.39 -0.45 -9.31
CA GLN A 84 11.02 0.89 -9.72
C GLN A 84 9.54 1.14 -9.57
N GLN A 85 8.74 0.09 -9.49
CA GLN A 85 7.30 0.25 -9.44
C GLN A 85 6.71 -0.10 -8.08
N ARG A 86 7.56 -0.38 -7.10
CA ARG A 86 7.10 -0.50 -5.72
C ARG A 86 6.83 0.85 -5.10
N ASP A 87 7.31 1.89 -5.74
CA ASP A 87 7.16 3.25 -5.25
C ASP A 87 6.32 4.04 -6.23
N THR A 88 5.59 5.00 -5.70
CA THR A 88 4.95 6.00 -6.52
C THR A 88 5.01 7.33 -5.78
N TYR A 89 4.78 8.40 -6.50
CA TYR A 89 4.90 9.74 -5.94
C TYR A 89 3.59 10.49 -6.14
N PHE A 90 3.22 11.26 -5.15
CA PHE A 90 1.99 12.02 -5.20
C PHE A 90 2.14 13.25 -4.31
N GLN A 91 2.17 14.41 -4.93
CA GLN A 91 2.15 15.69 -4.22
C GLN A 91 3.17 15.79 -3.09
N GLY A 92 4.40 15.45 -3.41
CA GLY A 92 5.48 15.55 -2.44
C GLY A 92 5.63 14.38 -1.50
N TYR A 93 4.82 13.36 -1.69
CA TYR A 93 4.94 12.13 -0.91
C TYR A 93 5.46 11.01 -1.78
N ARG A 94 6.23 10.14 -1.16
CA ARG A 94 6.64 8.90 -1.79
C ARG A 94 5.92 7.77 -1.06
N ILE A 95 5.19 6.98 -1.80
CA ILE A 95 4.43 5.85 -1.26
C ILE A 95 5.09 4.58 -1.75
N GLN A 96 5.42 3.69 -0.84
CA GLN A 96 6.13 2.47 -1.16
C GLN A 96 5.39 1.29 -0.58
N VAL A 97 5.26 0.22 -1.38
CA VAL A 97 4.75 -1.04 -0.87
C VAL A 97 5.94 -1.91 -0.50
N LEU A 98 5.90 -2.46 0.71
CA LEU A 98 6.97 -3.30 1.22
C LEU A 98 6.64 -4.78 1.07
N LYS A 99 5.36 -5.13 1.14
CA LYS A 99 4.98 -6.52 1.22
C LYS A 99 3.50 -6.67 0.88
N LEU A 100 3.16 -7.76 0.25
CA LEU A 100 1.76 -8.12 0.01
C LEU A 100 1.55 -9.54 0.50
N GLU A 101 0.58 -9.70 1.38
CA GLU A 101 0.23 -11.00 1.95
C GLU A 101 -1.20 -11.35 1.61
N PRO A 102 -1.55 -12.60 1.55
CA PRO A 102 -0.67 -13.76 1.73
C PRO A 102 0.13 -14.04 0.47
N ALA A 103 1.19 -14.80 0.64
CA ALA A 103 1.91 -15.31 -0.51
C ALA A 103 1.04 -16.35 -1.20
N PRO A 104 1.07 -16.41 -2.53
CA PRO A 104 0.24 -17.40 -3.21
C PRO A 104 0.77 -18.81 -2.93
N VAL A 105 -0.16 -19.75 -2.92
CA VAL A 105 0.15 -21.16 -2.73
C VAL A 105 -0.49 -21.92 -3.88
N SER A 106 0.26 -22.82 -4.47
CA SER A 106 -0.23 -23.58 -5.61
C SER A 106 -1.53 -24.30 -5.25
N GLY A 107 -2.50 -24.20 -6.12
CA GLY A 107 -3.80 -24.83 -5.92
C GLY A 107 -4.73 -24.08 -5.00
N ARG A 108 -4.34 -22.92 -4.53
CA ARG A 108 -5.20 -22.13 -3.66
C ARG A 108 -5.43 -20.74 -4.23
N ALA A 109 -6.68 -20.32 -4.24
CA ALA A 109 -7.03 -18.97 -4.63
C ALA A 109 -6.98 -18.08 -3.41
N ILE A 110 -6.62 -16.82 -3.61
CA ILE A 110 -6.64 -15.82 -2.55
C ILE A 110 -7.92 -15.01 -2.74
N SER A 111 -8.74 -14.96 -1.69
CA SER A 111 -9.93 -14.13 -1.75
C SER A 111 -9.52 -12.67 -1.85
N PRO A 112 -10.23 -11.87 -2.67
CA PRO A 112 -9.86 -10.46 -2.81
C PRO A 112 -9.82 -9.70 -1.50
N THR A 113 -10.62 -10.09 -0.53
CA THR A 113 -10.64 -9.39 0.76
C THR A 113 -9.59 -9.89 1.73
N ASP A 114 -8.83 -10.91 1.36
CA ASP A 114 -7.81 -11.44 2.26
C ASP A 114 -6.45 -10.79 2.07
N TYR A 115 -6.29 -9.97 1.07
CA TYR A 115 -5.00 -9.32 0.84
C TYR A 115 -4.72 -8.27 1.91
N VAL A 116 -3.48 -8.26 2.36
CA VAL A 116 -2.98 -7.23 3.28
C VAL A 116 -1.67 -6.71 2.72
N ALA A 117 -1.59 -5.43 2.51
CA ALA A 117 -0.38 -4.81 2.00
C ALA A 117 0.27 -3.99 3.09
N THR A 118 1.58 -3.98 3.10
CA THR A 118 2.37 -3.16 4.02
C THR A 118 2.95 -2.01 3.23
N PHE A 119 2.69 -0.81 3.69
CA PHE A 119 3.11 0.42 3.02
C PHE A 119 3.96 1.28 3.94
N VAL A 120 4.70 2.19 3.34
CA VAL A 120 5.33 3.28 4.06
C VAL A 120 5.21 4.53 3.18
N ILE A 121 4.93 5.65 3.82
CA ILE A 121 4.84 6.93 3.13
C ILE A 121 5.84 7.88 3.77
N VAL A 122 6.64 8.52 2.93
CA VAL A 122 7.60 9.51 3.39
C VAL A 122 7.43 10.76 2.56
N ARG A 123 7.91 11.87 3.07
CA ARG A 123 7.99 13.07 2.28
C ARG A 123 9.19 12.95 1.39
N GLY A 124 8.99 13.22 0.15
CA GLY A 124 10.12 13.14 -0.74
C GLY A 124 9.63 13.46 -2.12
N GLY A 125 10.37 14.24 -2.78
CA GLY A 125 9.97 14.59 -4.11
C GLY A 125 10.09 13.42 -5.03
N ALA A 126 9.29 13.49 -6.01
CA ALA A 126 9.56 12.66 -7.10
C ALA A 126 10.90 13.05 -7.54
N ALA A 127 11.42 12.29 -7.81
CA ALA A 127 12.57 12.54 -8.34
C ALA A 127 13.10 13.86 -8.00
N GLY A 128 13.11 14.13 -7.85
CA GLY A 128 13.55 15.01 -7.62
C GLY A 128 13.91 15.93 -7.10
N MET A 129 13.57 16.12 -7.12
CA MET A 129 13.72 16.75 -6.66
C MET A 129 14.52 16.98 -5.98
N GLU A 130 14.65 16.68 -6.05
CA GLU A 130 15.25 16.77 -5.64
C GLU A 130 16.04 17.32 -5.44
N THR A 131 16.15 17.40 -5.57
CA THR A 131 16.79 17.62 -5.45
C THR A 131 17.37 18.45 -5.29
N ARG A 132 17.55 18.71 -5.32
CA ARG A 132 17.93 19.21 -5.29
C ARG A 132 18.37 19.67 -5.20
#